data_7893a078195d74f1c2c0b8a05afe7027
#
_entry.id   7893a078195d74f1c2c0b8a05afe7027
#
_cell.length_a   1.000
_cell.length_b   1.000
_cell.length_c   1.000
_cell.angle_alpha   90.00
_cell.angle_beta   90.00
_cell.angle_gamma   90.00
#
_symmetry.space_group_name_H-M   'P 1'
#
loop_
_entity.id
_entity.type
_entity.pdbx_description
1 polymer ?
#
loop_
_entity_poly.entity_id
_entity_poly.type
_entity_poly.pdbx_seq_one_letter_code
_entity_poly.pdbx_strand_id
1 'polypeptide(L)'
;VYQELNLIPYLSVAENLFLGDYPMTKCGIDWKKLYEEASRLFQRLEINIDPHIELYKLGAAAQQMVSIAIALRKDCKLLIMDEPTSSLDKNEVEMIFSIIKNLKKQGVSMIFVTHRMEEIYQICDSITVLKDGKCLGTFDAKDLNRHQLVSLMVGREINEDAKSDRTYNIDRENETPILELRNVKSMPRVVDISLKLYRGEILGIAGLLGSGRSETTQAIYGLRKIESGEVFLHGKKTVINSPVKAVMKKISCCTENRRVDGIIPNMSVKNNLIISNMRAITKMGVIDNR
;
A
#
# COMPACT_ATOMS: atom_id res chain seq x y z
N VAL A 1 12.06 -12.42 1.06
CA VAL A 1 11.59 -11.09 0.65
C VAL A 1 10.58 -10.64 1.69
N TYR A 2 10.86 -9.54 2.36
CA TYR A 2 10.00 -8.99 3.41
C TYR A 2 8.93 -8.07 2.82
N GLN A 3 7.85 -7.85 3.56
CA GLN A 3 6.76 -6.93 3.22
C GLN A 3 7.27 -5.48 3.05
N GLU A 4 8.23 -5.05 3.89
CA GLU A 4 8.95 -3.78 3.70
C GLU A 4 10.27 -4.06 2.97
N LEU A 5 10.48 -3.42 1.83
CA LEU A 5 11.69 -3.58 1.02
C LEU A 5 12.88 -2.98 1.77
N ASN A 6 13.79 -3.83 2.26
CA ASN A 6 15.05 -3.40 2.87
C ASN A 6 16.06 -2.99 1.78
N LEU A 7 15.70 -1.99 0.99
CA LEU A 7 16.48 -1.47 -0.12
C LEU A 7 16.97 -0.05 0.22
N ILE A 8 18.15 0.31 -0.26
CA ILE A 8 18.71 1.64 -0.05
C ILE A 8 18.38 2.52 -1.24
N PRO A 9 17.53 3.56 -1.08
CA PRO A 9 16.95 4.32 -2.19
C PRO A 9 17.98 5.03 -3.07
N TYR A 10 19.05 5.55 -2.49
CA TYR A 10 20.05 6.38 -3.17
C TYR A 10 21.24 5.59 -3.74
N LEU A 11 21.27 4.29 -3.56
CA LEU A 11 22.22 3.41 -4.24
C LEU A 11 21.63 2.95 -5.58
N SER A 12 22.52 2.64 -6.53
CA SER A 12 22.13 2.00 -7.79
C SER A 12 21.51 0.62 -7.52
N VAL A 13 20.78 0.12 -8.49
CA VAL A 13 20.22 -1.23 -8.45
C VAL A 13 21.32 -2.28 -8.27
N ALA A 14 22.45 -2.16 -8.98
CA ALA A 14 23.58 -3.07 -8.83
C ALA A 14 24.20 -3.01 -7.44
N GLU A 15 24.34 -1.83 -6.85
CA GLU A 15 24.83 -1.68 -5.49
C GLU A 15 23.89 -2.35 -4.47
N ASN A 16 22.58 -2.20 -4.63
CA ASN A 16 21.60 -2.89 -3.81
C ASN A 16 21.69 -4.42 -3.95
N LEU A 17 21.86 -4.94 -5.19
CA LEU A 17 22.00 -6.38 -5.44
C LEU A 17 23.18 -6.99 -4.70
N PHE A 18 24.29 -6.29 -4.60
CA PHE A 18 25.54 -6.78 -4.02
C PHE A 18 25.88 -6.18 -2.67
N LEU A 19 24.94 -5.52 -2.02
CA LEU A 19 25.16 -4.87 -0.72
C LEU A 19 25.73 -5.87 0.31
N GLY A 20 26.90 -5.52 0.87
CA GLY A 20 27.63 -6.37 1.80
C GLY A 20 28.45 -7.49 1.16
N ASP A 21 28.47 -7.63 -0.18
CA ASP A 21 29.18 -8.68 -0.91
C ASP A 21 29.64 -8.16 -2.29
N TYR A 22 30.26 -6.98 -2.27
CA TYR A 22 30.75 -6.34 -3.51
C TYR A 22 31.93 -7.12 -4.11
N PRO A 23 32.02 -7.27 -5.45
CA PRO A 23 33.21 -7.79 -6.09
C PRO A 23 34.39 -6.84 -5.83
N MET A 24 35.50 -7.37 -5.34
CA MET A 24 36.68 -6.61 -4.93
C MET A 24 37.87 -6.85 -5.84
N THR A 25 38.62 -5.78 -6.09
CA THR A 25 39.98 -5.80 -6.62
C THR A 25 40.99 -5.54 -5.51
N LYS A 26 42.30 -5.58 -5.83
CA LYS A 26 43.35 -5.19 -4.86
C LYS A 26 43.25 -3.67 -4.46
N CYS A 27 42.57 -2.86 -5.26
CA CYS A 27 42.49 -1.41 -5.09
C CYS A 27 41.11 -0.91 -4.66
N GLY A 28 40.14 -1.79 -4.38
CA GLY A 28 38.78 -1.44 -3.99
C GLY A 28 37.70 -2.19 -4.75
N ILE A 29 36.50 -1.65 -4.84
CA ILE A 29 35.35 -2.27 -5.50
C ILE A 29 35.58 -2.36 -7.01
N ASP A 30 35.33 -3.53 -7.58
CA ASP A 30 35.32 -3.75 -9.02
C ASP A 30 33.96 -3.36 -9.61
N TRP A 31 33.82 -2.08 -9.90
CA TRP A 31 32.56 -1.53 -10.44
C TRP A 31 32.14 -2.16 -11.77
N LYS A 32 33.12 -2.45 -12.65
CA LYS A 32 32.84 -3.05 -13.95
C LYS A 32 32.22 -4.45 -13.74
N LYS A 33 32.86 -5.26 -12.92
CA LYS A 33 32.37 -6.60 -12.60
C LYS A 33 31.00 -6.57 -11.90
N LEU A 34 30.79 -5.60 -11.01
CA LEU A 34 29.51 -5.38 -10.30
C LEU A 34 28.35 -5.22 -11.29
N TYR A 35 28.47 -4.29 -12.23
CA TYR A 35 27.43 -4.03 -13.21
C TYR A 35 27.24 -5.16 -14.23
N GLU A 36 28.33 -5.82 -14.62
CA GLU A 36 28.26 -7.00 -15.51
C GLU A 36 27.52 -8.17 -14.84
N GLU A 37 27.81 -8.45 -13.58
CA GLU A 37 27.14 -9.52 -12.83
C GLU A 37 25.67 -9.20 -12.57
N ALA A 38 25.34 -7.95 -12.25
CA ALA A 38 23.96 -7.49 -12.12
C ALA A 38 23.18 -7.67 -13.43
N SER A 39 23.76 -7.27 -14.56
CA SER A 39 23.14 -7.43 -15.88
C SER A 39 22.90 -8.90 -16.22
N ARG A 40 23.88 -9.79 -15.95
CA ARG A 40 23.74 -11.25 -16.16
C ARG A 40 22.61 -11.84 -15.30
N LEU A 41 22.50 -11.40 -14.04
CA LEU A 41 21.44 -11.85 -13.15
C LEU A 41 20.06 -11.45 -13.69
N PHE A 42 19.89 -10.21 -14.11
CA PHE A 42 18.64 -9.75 -14.69
C PHE A 42 18.27 -10.44 -15.98
N GLN A 43 19.24 -10.70 -16.87
CA GLN A 43 19.00 -11.51 -18.07
C GLN A 43 18.53 -12.92 -17.73
N ARG A 44 19.16 -13.58 -16.74
CA ARG A 44 18.73 -14.91 -16.27
C ARG A 44 17.31 -14.93 -15.72
N LEU A 45 16.88 -13.85 -15.07
CA LEU A 45 15.56 -13.71 -14.47
C LEU A 45 14.51 -13.09 -15.41
N GLU A 46 14.92 -12.75 -16.64
CA GLU A 46 14.08 -12.07 -17.63
C GLU A 46 13.53 -10.71 -17.12
N ILE A 47 14.33 -10.02 -16.27
CA ILE A 47 14.00 -8.71 -15.71
C ILE A 47 14.68 -7.64 -16.57
N ASN A 48 13.88 -6.70 -17.09
CA ASN A 48 14.37 -5.57 -17.88
C ASN A 48 14.52 -4.31 -17.00
N ILE A 49 15.60 -4.25 -16.23
CA ILE A 49 15.95 -3.10 -15.39
C ILE A 49 17.41 -2.75 -15.64
N ASP A 50 17.72 -1.45 -15.86
CA ASP A 50 19.10 -0.98 -15.96
C ASP A 50 19.76 -0.99 -14.57
N PRO A 51 20.86 -1.75 -14.37
CA PRO A 51 21.55 -1.84 -13.08
C PRO A 51 22.17 -0.53 -12.59
N HIS A 52 22.35 0.46 -13.47
CA HIS A 52 22.96 1.76 -13.13
C HIS A 52 21.97 2.75 -12.53
N ILE A 53 20.66 2.51 -12.66
CA ILE A 53 19.63 3.42 -12.15
C ILE A 53 19.63 3.40 -10.62
N GLU A 54 19.51 4.57 -9.99
CA GLU A 54 19.27 4.71 -8.56
C GLU A 54 17.88 4.17 -8.21
N LEU A 55 17.80 3.40 -7.14
CA LEU A 55 16.62 2.61 -6.80
C LEU A 55 15.35 3.47 -6.63
N TYR A 56 15.46 4.67 -6.05
CA TYR A 56 14.30 5.55 -5.82
C TYR A 56 13.62 6.03 -7.12
N LYS A 57 14.30 5.93 -8.26
CA LYS A 57 13.73 6.28 -9.58
C LYS A 57 12.82 5.19 -10.15
N LEU A 58 12.86 4.00 -9.55
CA LEU A 58 12.05 2.87 -9.97
C LEU A 58 10.66 2.89 -9.30
N GLY A 59 9.65 2.43 -10.02
CA GLY A 59 8.32 2.16 -9.45
C GLY A 59 8.33 0.97 -8.50
N ALA A 60 7.26 0.81 -7.72
CA ALA A 60 7.15 -0.21 -6.67
C ALA A 60 7.37 -1.64 -7.21
N ALA A 61 6.79 -1.98 -8.36
CA ALA A 61 6.97 -3.30 -8.97
C ALA A 61 8.42 -3.59 -9.34
N ALA A 62 9.13 -2.62 -9.92
CA ALA A 62 10.52 -2.77 -10.28
C ALA A 62 11.40 -2.92 -9.02
N GLN A 63 11.13 -2.17 -7.96
CA GLN A 63 11.80 -2.34 -6.67
C GLN A 63 11.55 -3.74 -6.08
N GLN A 64 10.33 -4.26 -6.21
CA GLN A 64 9.99 -5.61 -5.79
C GLN A 64 10.77 -6.67 -6.59
N MET A 65 10.90 -6.49 -7.92
CA MET A 65 11.71 -7.37 -8.76
C MET A 65 13.18 -7.35 -8.34
N VAL A 66 13.74 -6.20 -8.00
CA VAL A 66 15.10 -6.07 -7.45
C VAL A 66 15.23 -6.86 -6.15
N SER A 67 14.26 -6.77 -5.23
CA SER A 67 14.26 -7.52 -3.98
C SER A 67 14.21 -9.03 -4.20
N ILE A 68 13.44 -9.50 -5.17
CA ILE A 68 13.41 -10.92 -5.58
C ILE A 68 14.78 -11.32 -6.18
N ALA A 69 15.38 -10.48 -7.02
CA ALA A 69 16.68 -10.75 -7.62
C ALA A 69 17.79 -10.84 -6.56
N ILE A 70 17.77 -9.99 -5.51
CA ILE A 70 18.70 -10.10 -4.37
C ILE A 70 18.60 -11.47 -3.71
N ALA A 71 17.38 -11.96 -3.46
CA ALA A 71 17.17 -13.26 -2.83
C ALA A 71 17.67 -14.43 -3.70
N LEU A 72 17.61 -14.28 -5.02
CA LEU A 72 17.97 -15.32 -5.98
C LEU A 72 19.45 -15.29 -6.41
N ARG A 73 20.20 -14.29 -6.01
CA ARG A 73 21.61 -14.13 -6.41
C ARG A 73 22.48 -15.33 -6.02
N LYS A 74 22.21 -15.98 -4.89
CA LYS A 74 23.01 -17.09 -4.33
C LYS A 74 22.30 -18.45 -4.50
N ASP A 75 21.92 -18.82 -5.72
CA ASP A 75 21.31 -20.13 -6.06
C ASP A 75 20.27 -20.61 -5.03
N CYS A 76 19.30 -19.76 -4.76
CA CYS A 76 18.26 -19.98 -3.79
C CYS A 76 17.39 -21.20 -4.18
N LYS A 77 17.26 -22.18 -3.29
CA LYS A 77 16.39 -23.35 -3.47
C LYS A 77 15.00 -23.16 -2.90
N LEU A 78 14.86 -22.25 -1.93
CA LEU A 78 13.61 -21.92 -1.26
C LEU A 78 13.48 -20.40 -1.18
N LEU A 79 12.45 -19.84 -1.82
CA LEU A 79 12.13 -18.43 -1.77
C LEU A 79 10.89 -18.22 -0.90
N ILE A 80 11.01 -17.37 0.13
CA ILE A 80 9.89 -16.97 0.98
C ILE A 80 9.49 -15.54 0.61
N MET A 81 8.24 -15.33 0.26
CA MET A 81 7.66 -14.04 -0.11
C MET A 81 6.50 -13.71 0.81
N ASP A 82 6.60 -12.59 1.50
CA ASP A 82 5.58 -12.09 2.42
C ASP A 82 4.88 -10.88 1.81
N GLU A 83 3.63 -11.06 1.40
CA GLU A 83 2.77 -10.07 0.72
C GLU A 83 3.46 -9.29 -0.42
N PRO A 84 4.14 -9.96 -1.38
CA PRO A 84 4.97 -9.27 -2.35
C PRO A 84 4.21 -8.39 -3.35
N THR A 85 2.88 -8.43 -3.33
CA THR A 85 1.98 -7.77 -4.27
C THR A 85 1.09 -6.70 -3.62
N SER A 86 1.26 -6.44 -2.31
CA SER A 86 0.34 -5.61 -1.51
C SER A 86 0.19 -4.17 -2.04
N SER A 87 1.26 -3.59 -2.61
CA SER A 87 1.30 -2.21 -3.13
C SER A 87 1.29 -2.13 -4.66
N LEU A 88 1.02 -3.26 -5.35
CA LEU A 88 1.12 -3.36 -6.81
C LEU A 88 -0.26 -3.28 -7.48
N ASP A 89 -0.27 -2.74 -8.70
CA ASP A 89 -1.44 -2.80 -9.56
C ASP A 89 -1.56 -4.18 -10.24
N LYS A 90 -2.67 -4.40 -10.96
CA LYS A 90 -2.96 -5.69 -11.58
C LYS A 90 -1.91 -6.10 -12.63
N ASN A 91 -1.42 -5.16 -13.43
CA ASN A 91 -0.41 -5.44 -14.45
C ASN A 91 0.94 -5.77 -13.81
N GLU A 92 1.28 -5.02 -12.76
CA GLU A 92 2.50 -5.24 -11.97
C GLU A 92 2.49 -6.61 -11.27
N VAL A 93 1.34 -7.03 -10.73
CA VAL A 93 1.14 -8.37 -10.16
C VAL A 93 1.39 -9.46 -11.20
N GLU A 94 0.84 -9.32 -12.42
CA GLU A 94 1.07 -10.29 -13.51
C GLU A 94 2.56 -10.41 -13.89
N MET A 95 3.30 -9.29 -13.85
CA MET A 95 4.76 -9.32 -14.09
C MET A 95 5.47 -10.14 -13.00
N ILE A 96 5.15 -9.93 -11.72
CA ILE A 96 5.72 -10.73 -10.62
C ILE A 96 5.35 -12.21 -10.78
N PHE A 97 4.10 -12.51 -11.15
CA PHE A 97 3.65 -13.89 -11.35
C PHE A 97 4.35 -14.60 -12.51
N SER A 98 4.71 -13.87 -13.56
CA SER A 98 5.52 -14.45 -14.66
C SER A 98 6.90 -14.89 -14.16
N ILE A 99 7.55 -14.07 -13.33
CA ILE A 99 8.83 -14.38 -12.70
C ILE A 99 8.68 -15.61 -11.78
N ILE A 100 7.65 -15.65 -10.94
CA ILE A 100 7.37 -16.78 -10.03
C ILE A 100 7.18 -18.09 -10.82
N LYS A 101 6.39 -18.05 -11.91
CA LYS A 101 6.17 -19.20 -12.78
C LYS A 101 7.46 -19.69 -13.44
N ASN A 102 8.33 -18.78 -13.86
CA ASN A 102 9.64 -19.13 -14.43
C ASN A 102 10.56 -19.76 -13.39
N LEU A 103 10.61 -19.23 -12.18
CA LEU A 103 11.37 -19.79 -11.07
C LEU A 103 10.88 -21.19 -10.68
N LYS A 104 9.56 -21.39 -10.66
CA LYS A 104 8.96 -22.71 -10.43
C LYS A 104 9.44 -23.74 -11.47
N LYS A 105 9.48 -23.36 -12.77
CA LYS A 105 10.00 -24.22 -13.84
C LYS A 105 11.49 -24.54 -13.66
N GLN A 106 12.26 -23.65 -13.04
CA GLN A 106 13.67 -23.85 -12.71
C GLN A 106 13.88 -24.69 -11.44
N GLY A 107 12.79 -25.17 -10.80
CA GLY A 107 12.85 -26.03 -9.61
C GLY A 107 13.01 -25.28 -8.29
N VAL A 108 12.81 -23.97 -8.24
CA VAL A 108 12.82 -23.20 -7.00
C VAL A 108 11.50 -23.44 -6.25
N SER A 109 11.59 -23.93 -5.01
CA SER A 109 10.44 -24.04 -4.13
C SER A 109 10.07 -22.68 -3.50
N MET A 110 8.79 -22.41 -3.32
CA MET A 110 8.34 -21.10 -2.84
C MET A 110 7.29 -21.20 -1.75
N ILE A 111 7.42 -20.36 -0.73
CA ILE A 111 6.37 -20.06 0.23
C ILE A 111 5.85 -18.67 -0.09
N PHE A 112 4.58 -18.58 -0.42
CA PHE A 112 3.92 -17.34 -0.79
C PHE A 112 2.85 -16.99 0.25
N VAL A 113 3.08 -15.93 1.01
CA VAL A 113 2.14 -15.45 2.03
C VAL A 113 1.34 -14.30 1.44
N THR A 114 0.02 -14.42 1.45
CA THR A 114 -0.91 -13.37 0.98
C THR A 114 -2.26 -13.50 1.68
N HIS A 115 -2.97 -12.40 1.74
CA HIS A 115 -4.39 -12.36 2.11
C HIS A 115 -5.31 -12.18 0.88
N ARG A 116 -4.74 -12.07 -0.32
CA ARG A 116 -5.46 -11.89 -1.60
C ARG A 116 -5.76 -13.25 -2.24
N MET A 117 -7.00 -13.66 -2.16
CA MET A 117 -7.41 -15.01 -2.59
C MET A 117 -7.20 -15.26 -4.08
N GLU A 118 -7.41 -14.23 -4.91
CA GLU A 118 -7.20 -14.34 -6.35
C GLU A 118 -5.78 -14.78 -6.69
N GLU A 119 -4.80 -14.30 -5.92
CA GLU A 119 -3.38 -14.63 -6.11
C GLU A 119 -3.09 -16.09 -5.79
N ILE A 120 -3.70 -16.59 -4.69
CA ILE A 120 -3.52 -17.97 -4.24
C ILE A 120 -3.91 -18.96 -5.35
N TYR A 121 -5.12 -18.78 -5.91
CA TYR A 121 -5.61 -19.68 -6.96
C TYR A 121 -4.89 -19.56 -8.29
N GLN A 122 -4.17 -18.45 -8.52
CA GLN A 122 -3.44 -18.20 -9.75
C GLN A 122 -2.05 -18.83 -9.78
N ILE A 123 -1.39 -18.99 -8.63
CA ILE A 123 0.01 -19.41 -8.57
C ILE A 123 0.32 -20.55 -7.61
N CYS A 124 -0.48 -20.78 -6.57
CA CYS A 124 -0.20 -21.79 -5.54
C CYS A 124 -0.67 -23.18 -5.96
N ASP A 125 0.09 -24.20 -5.59
CA ASP A 125 -0.30 -25.61 -5.76
C ASP A 125 -1.06 -26.11 -4.53
N SER A 126 -0.64 -25.68 -3.33
CA SER A 126 -1.26 -26.04 -2.06
C SER A 126 -1.45 -24.80 -1.18
N ILE A 127 -2.44 -24.85 -0.31
CA ILE A 127 -2.85 -23.76 0.58
C ILE A 127 -2.82 -24.25 2.01
N THR A 128 -1.98 -23.64 2.84
CA THR A 128 -2.00 -23.87 4.30
C THR A 128 -2.72 -22.71 4.96
N VAL A 129 -3.81 -23.00 5.67
CA VAL A 129 -4.61 -21.97 6.34
C VAL A 129 -4.15 -21.82 7.79
N LEU A 130 -3.78 -20.58 8.14
CA LEU A 130 -3.38 -20.20 9.50
C LEU A 130 -4.42 -19.26 10.12
N LYS A 131 -4.78 -19.51 11.36
CA LYS A 131 -5.67 -18.65 12.16
C LYS A 131 -5.21 -18.59 13.60
N ASP A 132 -5.05 -17.40 14.15
CA ASP A 132 -4.65 -17.17 15.56
C ASP A 132 -3.41 -18.01 15.98
N GLY A 133 -2.42 -18.12 15.07
CA GLY A 133 -1.20 -18.91 15.26
C GLY A 133 -1.36 -20.42 15.16
N LYS A 134 -2.55 -20.92 14.79
CA LYS A 134 -2.82 -22.36 14.61
C LYS A 134 -2.97 -22.69 13.13
N CYS A 135 -2.40 -23.83 12.72
CA CYS A 135 -2.63 -24.41 11.40
C CYS A 135 -3.97 -25.15 11.40
N LEU A 136 -4.89 -24.74 10.52
CA LEU A 136 -6.20 -25.38 10.37
C LEU A 136 -6.18 -26.53 9.36
N GLY A 137 -5.15 -26.59 8.52
CA GLY A 137 -4.96 -27.64 7.54
C GLY A 137 -4.20 -27.17 6.32
N THR A 138 -3.73 -28.14 5.52
CA THR A 138 -3.15 -27.92 4.20
C THR A 138 -4.00 -28.62 3.16
N PHE A 139 -4.34 -27.93 2.10
CA PHE A 139 -5.27 -28.37 1.07
C PHE A 139 -4.65 -28.16 -0.31
N ASP A 140 -5.00 -28.98 -1.28
CA ASP A 140 -4.69 -28.67 -2.67
C ASP A 140 -5.47 -27.45 -3.14
N ALA A 141 -4.83 -26.53 -3.85
CA ALA A 141 -5.48 -25.30 -4.30
C ALA A 141 -6.68 -25.55 -5.23
N LYS A 142 -6.71 -26.71 -5.90
CA LYS A 142 -7.79 -27.11 -6.80
C LYS A 142 -9.03 -27.62 -6.04
N ASP A 143 -8.85 -28.16 -4.84
CA ASP A 143 -9.90 -28.84 -4.08
C ASP A 143 -10.59 -27.91 -3.08
N LEU A 144 -9.93 -26.80 -2.71
CA LEU A 144 -10.45 -25.83 -1.76
C LEU A 144 -11.11 -24.67 -2.51
N ASN A 145 -12.44 -24.57 -2.44
CA ASN A 145 -13.11 -23.43 -3.06
C ASN A 145 -12.99 -22.13 -2.24
N ARG A 146 -13.26 -20.98 -2.87
CA ARG A 146 -13.11 -19.66 -2.26
C ARG A 146 -13.95 -19.50 -0.98
N HIS A 147 -15.18 -19.99 -0.96
CA HIS A 147 -16.07 -19.89 0.21
C HIS A 147 -15.53 -20.69 1.39
N GLN A 148 -15.08 -21.91 1.13
CA GLN A 148 -14.47 -22.76 2.15
C GLN A 148 -13.20 -22.12 2.72
N LEU A 149 -12.33 -21.56 1.87
CA LEU A 149 -11.12 -20.86 2.31
C LEU A 149 -11.46 -19.68 3.22
N VAL A 150 -12.42 -18.83 2.82
CA VAL A 150 -12.87 -17.69 3.62
C VAL A 150 -13.48 -18.16 4.94
N SER A 151 -14.32 -19.19 4.91
CA SER A 151 -14.95 -19.78 6.11
C SER A 151 -13.90 -20.27 7.11
N LEU A 152 -12.85 -20.95 6.63
CA LEU A 152 -11.73 -21.39 7.45
C LEU A 152 -10.96 -20.19 8.05
N MET A 153 -10.65 -19.16 7.25
CA MET A 153 -9.91 -17.99 7.71
C MET A 153 -10.70 -17.18 8.76
N VAL A 154 -11.99 -16.99 8.55
CA VAL A 154 -12.87 -16.23 9.46
C VAL A 154 -13.32 -17.08 10.64
N GLY A 155 -13.47 -18.40 10.44
CA GLY A 155 -13.95 -19.35 11.46
C GLY A 155 -15.45 -19.25 11.74
N ARG A 156 -16.22 -18.74 10.77
CA ARG A 156 -17.69 -18.71 10.76
C ARG A 156 -18.16 -19.08 9.36
N GLU A 157 -19.26 -19.79 9.26
CA GLU A 157 -19.97 -19.90 8.00
C GLU A 157 -20.41 -18.51 7.58
N ILE A 158 -19.97 -18.09 6.39
CA ILE A 158 -20.39 -16.81 5.84
C ILE A 158 -21.76 -17.07 5.22
N ASN A 159 -22.81 -16.70 5.94
CA ASN A 159 -24.13 -16.62 5.35
C ASN A 159 -24.16 -15.46 4.35
N GLU A 160 -24.24 -15.77 3.08
CA GLU A 160 -24.40 -14.78 1.99
C GLU A 160 -25.70 -13.96 2.16
N ASP A 161 -26.64 -14.44 2.95
CA ASP A 161 -27.91 -13.78 3.28
C ASP A 161 -27.78 -12.65 4.32
N ALA A 162 -26.61 -12.37 4.86
CA ALA A 162 -26.36 -11.12 5.55
C ALA A 162 -26.36 -9.96 4.52
N LYS A 163 -27.51 -9.78 3.85
CA LYS A 163 -27.87 -8.51 3.23
C LYS A 163 -27.68 -7.48 4.34
N SER A 164 -26.64 -6.68 4.20
CA SER A 164 -26.45 -5.58 5.12
C SER A 164 -27.79 -4.85 5.21
N ASP A 165 -28.33 -4.72 6.41
CA ASP A 165 -29.43 -3.78 6.71
C ASP A 165 -28.96 -2.35 6.40
N ARG A 166 -28.68 -2.10 5.13
CA ARG A 166 -28.38 -0.77 4.61
C ARG A 166 -29.68 -0.05 4.35
N THR A 167 -30.46 0.12 5.41
CA THR A 167 -31.66 0.94 5.41
C THR A 167 -31.34 2.42 5.68
N TYR A 168 -30.19 2.90 5.14
CA TYR A 168 -29.92 4.32 5.20
C TYR A 168 -30.53 4.99 3.95
N ASN A 169 -31.76 5.47 4.09
CA ASN A 169 -32.43 6.26 3.06
C ASN A 169 -31.99 7.73 3.21
N ILE A 170 -31.12 8.15 2.29
CA ILE A 170 -30.72 9.56 2.19
C ILE A 170 -31.73 10.28 1.29
N ASP A 171 -32.43 11.27 1.83
CA ASP A 171 -33.22 12.19 1.03
C ASP A 171 -32.28 13.23 0.38
N ARG A 172 -31.66 12.83 -0.73
CA ARG A 172 -30.67 13.65 -1.45
C ARG A 172 -31.25 14.91 -2.07
N GLU A 173 -32.56 14.99 -2.19
CA GLU A 173 -33.25 16.15 -2.76
C GLU A 173 -33.47 17.25 -1.72
N ASN A 174 -33.74 16.87 -0.47
CA ASN A 174 -34.09 17.81 0.59
C ASN A 174 -32.98 18.02 1.62
N GLU A 175 -31.97 17.14 1.70
CA GLU A 175 -30.87 17.27 2.65
C GLU A 175 -29.72 18.10 2.11
N THR A 176 -29.22 19.02 2.94
CA THR A 176 -27.96 19.75 2.64
C THR A 176 -26.74 18.83 2.85
N PRO A 177 -25.87 18.66 1.85
CA PRO A 177 -24.65 17.88 2.01
C PRO A 177 -23.76 18.43 3.13
N ILE A 178 -23.14 17.53 3.90
CA ILE A 178 -22.11 17.91 4.88
C ILE A 178 -20.87 18.44 4.16
N LEU A 179 -20.46 17.75 3.09
CA LEU A 179 -19.35 18.13 2.24
C LEU A 179 -19.81 18.09 0.77
N GLU A 180 -19.53 19.15 0.04
CA GLU A 180 -19.73 19.19 -1.40
C GLU A 180 -18.49 19.78 -2.08
N LEU A 181 -18.01 19.07 -3.08
CA LEU A 181 -16.98 19.54 -4.00
C LEU A 181 -17.63 19.86 -5.34
N ARG A 182 -17.28 20.99 -5.93
CA ARG A 182 -17.73 21.41 -7.26
C ARG A 182 -16.53 21.72 -8.14
N ASN A 183 -16.31 20.92 -9.18
CA ASN A 183 -15.26 21.07 -10.20
C ASN A 183 -13.88 21.33 -9.59
N VAL A 184 -13.56 20.61 -8.52
CA VAL A 184 -12.29 20.79 -7.79
C VAL A 184 -11.14 20.23 -8.60
N LYS A 185 -10.08 21.04 -8.75
CA LYS A 185 -8.80 20.70 -9.38
C LYS A 185 -7.65 20.82 -8.39
N SER A 186 -6.79 19.80 -8.38
CA SER A 186 -5.52 19.78 -7.62
C SER A 186 -4.52 18.94 -8.41
N MET A 187 -3.84 19.60 -9.34
CA MET A 187 -2.95 18.96 -10.31
C MET A 187 -1.76 18.23 -9.63
N PRO A 188 -1.13 17.24 -10.29
CA PRO A 188 -1.44 16.76 -11.65
C PRO A 188 -2.54 15.67 -11.72
N ARG A 189 -3.02 15.11 -10.60
CA ARG A 189 -3.88 13.92 -10.62
C ARG A 189 -5.37 14.19 -10.37
N VAL A 190 -5.72 15.29 -9.75
CA VAL A 190 -7.11 15.70 -9.54
C VAL A 190 -7.47 16.75 -10.60
N VAL A 191 -8.06 16.30 -11.70
CA VAL A 191 -8.33 17.15 -12.88
C VAL A 191 -9.68 17.83 -12.77
N ASP A 192 -10.71 17.10 -12.34
CA ASP A 192 -12.07 17.62 -12.14
C ASP A 192 -12.87 16.65 -11.27
N ILE A 193 -13.13 17.05 -10.04
CA ILE A 193 -13.91 16.23 -9.11
C ILE A 193 -15.09 17.02 -8.55
N SER A 194 -16.28 16.43 -8.71
CA SER A 194 -17.50 16.88 -8.05
C SER A 194 -18.09 15.71 -7.28
N LEU A 195 -18.38 15.91 -6.00
CA LEU A 195 -19.02 14.91 -5.16
C LEU A 195 -19.83 15.58 -4.04
N LYS A 196 -20.78 14.83 -3.50
CA LYS A 196 -21.57 15.23 -2.33
C LYS A 196 -21.53 14.12 -1.30
N LEU A 197 -21.39 14.49 -0.05
CA LEU A 197 -21.43 13.59 1.10
C LEU A 197 -22.47 14.08 2.08
N TYR A 198 -23.39 13.20 2.47
CA TYR A 198 -24.50 13.52 3.36
C TYR A 198 -24.25 13.02 4.79
N ARG A 199 -25.05 13.46 5.72
CA ARG A 199 -24.94 13.09 7.12
C ARG A 199 -25.17 11.59 7.29
N GLY A 200 -24.22 10.89 7.97
CA GLY A 200 -24.28 9.44 8.21
C GLY A 200 -23.98 8.57 7.00
N GLU A 201 -23.71 9.17 5.83
CA GLU A 201 -23.31 8.45 4.63
C GLU A 201 -21.87 7.97 4.72
N ILE A 202 -21.61 6.78 4.21
CA ILE A 202 -20.25 6.27 3.90
C ILE A 202 -20.08 6.33 2.39
N LEU A 203 -19.36 7.34 1.91
CA LEU A 203 -19.06 7.49 0.49
C LEU A 203 -17.77 6.74 0.13
N GLY A 204 -17.88 5.70 -0.70
CA GLY A 204 -16.74 4.97 -1.25
C GLY A 204 -16.17 5.66 -2.49
N ILE A 205 -14.85 5.91 -2.51
CA ILE A 205 -14.14 6.43 -3.69
C ILE A 205 -13.30 5.29 -4.26
N ALA A 206 -13.72 4.74 -5.40
CA ALA A 206 -13.04 3.64 -6.09
C ALA A 206 -12.26 4.15 -7.31
N GLY A 207 -11.20 3.46 -7.68
CA GLY A 207 -10.39 3.75 -8.86
C GLY A 207 -9.08 2.97 -8.86
N LEU A 208 -8.41 2.88 -10.00
CA LEU A 208 -7.11 2.24 -10.14
C LEU A 208 -6.00 3.04 -9.43
N LEU A 209 -4.82 2.42 -9.28
CA LEU A 209 -3.63 3.10 -8.78
C LEU A 209 -3.34 4.32 -9.67
N GLY A 210 -3.03 5.46 -9.05
CA GLY A 210 -2.78 6.71 -9.78
C GLY A 210 -4.02 7.48 -10.25
N SER A 211 -5.25 7.00 -9.95
CA SER A 211 -6.50 7.68 -10.34
C SER A 211 -6.82 8.97 -9.56
N GLY A 212 -5.99 9.36 -8.61
CA GLY A 212 -6.19 10.59 -7.84
C GLY A 212 -7.03 10.44 -6.57
N ARG A 213 -7.34 9.22 -6.11
CA ARG A 213 -8.12 8.97 -4.86
C ARG A 213 -7.47 9.58 -3.63
N SER A 214 -6.21 9.23 -3.38
CA SER A 214 -5.44 9.75 -2.23
C SER A 214 -5.23 11.25 -2.35
N GLU A 215 -4.96 11.74 -3.54
CA GLU A 215 -4.80 13.17 -3.82
C GLU A 215 -6.09 13.95 -3.57
N THR A 216 -7.24 13.37 -3.88
CA THR A 216 -8.55 13.97 -3.58
C THR A 216 -8.77 14.09 -2.08
N THR A 217 -8.52 13.05 -1.30
CA THR A 217 -8.66 13.10 0.16
C THR A 217 -7.66 14.07 0.79
N GLN A 218 -6.42 14.11 0.27
CA GLN A 218 -5.40 15.09 0.69
C GLN A 218 -5.81 16.54 0.38
N ALA A 219 -6.46 16.79 -0.77
CA ALA A 219 -6.97 18.10 -1.12
C ALA A 219 -8.12 18.53 -0.20
N ILE A 220 -9.06 17.64 0.12
CA ILE A 220 -10.14 17.87 1.08
C ILE A 220 -9.57 18.22 2.48
N TYR A 221 -8.51 17.51 2.89
CA TYR A 221 -7.86 17.70 4.19
C TYR A 221 -6.91 18.90 4.22
N GLY A 222 -6.66 19.55 3.06
CA GLY A 222 -5.78 20.72 2.96
C GLY A 222 -4.28 20.41 2.97
N LEU A 223 -3.90 19.16 2.71
CA LEU A 223 -2.50 18.76 2.47
C LEU A 223 -2.05 19.12 1.05
N ARG A 224 -2.98 19.24 0.11
CA ARG A 224 -2.74 19.68 -1.26
C ARG A 224 -3.52 20.96 -1.54
N LYS A 225 -2.93 21.81 -2.36
CA LYS A 225 -3.58 23.04 -2.81
C LYS A 225 -4.68 22.72 -3.82
N ILE A 226 -5.85 23.26 -3.60
CA ILE A 226 -6.92 23.32 -4.59
C ILE A 226 -6.64 24.53 -5.49
N GLU A 227 -6.48 24.28 -6.79
CA GLU A 227 -6.16 25.31 -7.78
C GLU A 227 -7.42 26.02 -8.30
N SER A 228 -8.49 25.24 -8.48
CA SER A 228 -9.80 25.78 -8.88
C SER A 228 -10.92 24.88 -8.39
N GLY A 229 -12.16 25.36 -8.50
CA GLY A 229 -13.35 24.72 -7.97
C GLY A 229 -13.73 25.26 -6.59
N GLU A 230 -14.76 24.68 -6.02
CA GLU A 230 -15.34 25.15 -4.76
C GLU A 230 -15.56 23.98 -3.80
N VAL A 231 -15.32 24.25 -2.52
CA VAL A 231 -15.60 23.32 -1.42
C VAL A 231 -16.66 23.94 -0.52
N PHE A 232 -17.72 23.20 -0.25
CA PHE A 232 -18.77 23.60 0.68
C PHE A 232 -18.79 22.64 1.88
N LEU A 233 -18.91 23.17 3.06
CA LEU A 233 -19.09 22.43 4.29
C LEU A 233 -20.38 22.89 4.96
N HIS A 234 -21.31 21.97 5.18
CA HIS A 234 -22.67 22.28 5.66
C HIS A 234 -23.36 23.39 4.84
N GLY A 235 -23.25 23.30 3.52
CA GLY A 235 -23.81 24.27 2.57
C GLY A 235 -23.10 25.62 2.50
N LYS A 236 -22.04 25.85 3.28
CA LYS A 236 -21.29 27.11 3.29
C LYS A 236 -19.96 26.95 2.54
N LYS A 237 -19.71 27.85 1.57
CA LYS A 237 -18.42 27.89 0.85
C LYS A 237 -17.27 28.04 1.85
N THR A 238 -16.27 27.19 1.70
CA THR A 238 -15.21 27.04 2.69
C THR A 238 -13.87 26.84 2.00
N VAL A 239 -12.82 27.45 2.56
CA VAL A 239 -11.44 27.22 2.12
C VAL A 239 -10.69 26.42 3.18
N ILE A 240 -10.21 25.23 2.79
CA ILE A 240 -9.41 24.34 3.63
C ILE A 240 -8.04 24.24 2.97
N ASN A 241 -7.10 25.06 3.41
CA ASN A 241 -5.76 25.13 2.83
C ASN A 241 -4.64 24.68 3.79
N SER A 242 -5.03 24.01 4.86
CA SER A 242 -4.09 23.35 5.78
C SER A 242 -4.80 22.31 6.64
N PRO A 243 -4.09 21.25 7.11
CA PRO A 243 -4.64 20.26 8.03
C PRO A 243 -5.16 20.88 9.33
N VAL A 244 -4.51 21.93 9.83
CA VAL A 244 -4.95 22.65 11.03
C VAL A 244 -6.36 23.21 10.84
N LYS A 245 -6.64 23.82 9.67
CA LYS A 245 -7.98 24.32 9.36
C LYS A 245 -8.99 23.19 9.18
N ALA A 246 -8.59 22.05 8.63
CA ALA A 246 -9.45 20.87 8.52
C ALA A 246 -9.88 20.39 9.91
N VAL A 247 -8.92 20.20 10.83
CA VAL A 247 -9.17 19.80 12.21
C VAL A 247 -10.09 20.80 12.94
N MET A 248 -9.84 22.11 12.79
CA MET A 248 -10.72 23.15 13.35
C MET A 248 -12.16 23.07 12.83
N LYS A 249 -12.35 22.55 11.61
CA LYS A 249 -13.67 22.31 10.99
C LYS A 249 -14.20 20.90 11.26
N LYS A 250 -13.56 20.16 12.18
CA LYS A 250 -13.92 18.79 12.59
C LYS A 250 -13.81 17.77 11.45
N ILE A 251 -12.87 17.98 10.53
CA ILE A 251 -12.49 17.00 9.52
C ILE A 251 -11.23 16.31 10.00
N SER A 252 -11.24 14.98 10.04
CA SER A 252 -10.09 14.14 10.38
C SER A 252 -9.70 13.27 9.19
N CYS A 253 -8.43 12.89 9.11
CA CYS A 253 -7.90 12.03 8.05
C CYS A 253 -7.10 10.87 8.66
N CYS A 254 -7.42 9.65 8.22
CA CYS A 254 -6.59 8.47 8.45
C CYS A 254 -5.72 8.25 7.21
N THR A 255 -4.40 8.24 7.37
CA THR A 255 -3.45 8.09 6.27
C THR A 255 -3.25 6.62 5.91
N GLU A 256 -2.88 6.35 4.65
CA GLU A 256 -2.55 5.01 4.17
C GLU A 256 -1.29 4.49 4.85
N ASN A 257 -0.22 5.28 4.86
CA ASN A 257 1.02 4.93 5.54
C ASN A 257 1.02 5.41 6.99
N ARG A 258 0.49 4.55 7.88
CA ARG A 258 0.36 4.85 9.31
C ARG A 258 1.68 5.11 10.00
N ARG A 259 2.78 4.43 9.60
CA ARG A 259 4.10 4.56 10.23
C ARG A 259 4.79 5.87 9.92
N VAL A 260 4.60 6.39 8.71
CA VAL A 260 5.25 7.62 8.25
C VAL A 260 4.39 8.84 8.57
N ASP A 261 3.08 8.76 8.29
CA ASP A 261 2.20 9.93 8.29
C ASP A 261 1.20 9.94 9.44
N GLY A 262 0.98 8.81 10.11
CA GLY A 262 -0.11 8.65 11.08
C GLY A 262 0.32 8.55 12.54
N ILE A 263 1.52 8.07 12.83
CA ILE A 263 2.01 7.78 14.18
C ILE A 263 3.43 8.30 14.35
N ILE A 264 3.73 8.87 15.53
CA ILE A 264 5.10 9.20 15.93
C ILE A 264 5.60 8.04 16.82
N PRO A 265 6.45 7.12 16.27
CA PRO A 265 6.78 5.86 16.96
C PRO A 265 7.47 6.03 18.31
N ASN A 266 8.25 7.10 18.47
CA ASN A 266 8.99 7.38 19.70
C ASN A 266 8.14 8.06 20.78
N MET A 267 6.87 8.32 20.54
CA MET A 267 5.94 8.89 21.51
C MET A 267 5.02 7.82 22.11
N SER A 268 4.59 8.05 23.33
CA SER A 268 3.58 7.19 23.95
C SER A 268 2.25 7.23 23.20
N VAL A 269 1.41 6.21 23.38
CA VAL A 269 0.05 6.17 22.83
C VAL A 269 -0.74 7.42 23.27
N LYS A 270 -0.66 7.79 24.54
CA LYS A 270 -1.26 9.02 25.07
C LYS A 270 -0.86 10.25 24.25
N ASN A 271 0.45 10.44 24.03
CA ASN A 271 0.95 11.61 23.30
C ASN A 271 0.52 11.61 21.83
N ASN A 272 0.51 10.45 21.18
CA ASN A 272 -0.01 10.33 19.81
C ASN A 272 -1.50 10.67 19.72
N LEU A 273 -2.33 10.27 20.68
CA LEU A 273 -3.75 10.58 20.71
C LEU A 273 -4.04 12.08 20.91
N ILE A 274 -3.26 12.76 21.72
CA ILE A 274 -3.51 14.14 22.09
C ILE A 274 -2.88 15.18 21.15
N ILE A 275 -1.86 14.79 20.36
CA ILE A 275 -1.06 15.74 19.56
C ILE A 275 -1.91 16.52 18.55
N SER A 276 -2.93 15.90 17.97
CA SER A 276 -3.85 16.55 17.03
C SER A 276 -4.80 17.54 17.71
N ASN A 277 -4.98 17.45 19.03
CA ASN A 277 -5.94 18.26 19.79
C ASN A 277 -5.30 19.00 20.98
N MET A 278 -4.02 19.34 20.85
CA MET A 278 -3.25 20.01 21.90
C MET A 278 -3.92 21.27 22.46
N ARG A 279 -4.60 22.03 21.59
CA ARG A 279 -5.28 23.27 22.01
C ARG A 279 -6.40 23.06 23.03
N ALA A 280 -7.11 21.92 22.93
CA ALA A 280 -8.23 21.61 23.84
C ALA A 280 -7.76 21.21 25.24
N ILE A 281 -6.51 20.73 25.37
CA ILE A 281 -5.93 20.23 26.62
C ILE A 281 -4.85 21.14 27.19
N THR A 282 -4.60 22.30 26.55
CA THR A 282 -3.55 23.23 26.97
C THR A 282 -4.21 24.46 27.61
N LYS A 283 -3.82 24.77 28.83
CA LYS A 283 -4.15 26.02 29.52
C LYS A 283 -2.88 26.84 29.72
N MET A 284 -2.86 28.10 29.27
CA MET A 284 -1.72 29.01 29.37
C MET A 284 -0.38 28.42 28.85
N GLY A 285 -0.44 27.60 27.79
CA GLY A 285 0.76 26.96 27.20
C GLY A 285 1.24 25.68 27.91
N VAL A 286 0.57 25.25 28.97
CA VAL A 286 0.90 24.02 29.72
C VAL A 286 -0.19 22.98 29.49
N ILE A 287 0.24 21.72 29.25
CA ILE A 287 -0.71 20.60 29.08
C ILE A 287 -1.31 20.26 30.44
N ASP A 288 -2.65 20.26 30.52
CA ASP A 288 -3.38 19.77 31.68
C ASP A 288 -3.32 18.22 31.68
N ASN A 289 -2.61 17.65 32.62
CA ASN A 289 -2.43 16.19 32.74
C ASN A 289 -3.53 15.49 33.56
N ARG A 290 -4.58 16.21 33.98
CA ARG A 290 -5.68 15.65 34.78
C ARG A 290 -6.73 14.95 33.93
#